data_73fb43f9e449ef5c3e754e093ee03122
#
_entry.id   73fb43f9e449ef5c3e754e093ee03122
#
_cell.length_a   1.000
_cell.length_b   1.000
_cell.length_c   1.000
_cell.angle_alpha   90.00
_cell.angle_beta   90.00
_cell.angle_gamma   90.00
#
_symmetry.space_group_name_H-M   'P 1'
#
loop_
_entity.id
_entity.type
_entity.pdbx_description
1 polymer ?
#
loop_
_entity_poly.entity_id
_entity_poly.type
_entity_poly.pdbx_seq_one_letter_code
_entity_poly.pdbx_strand_id
1 'polypeptide(L)'
;MKITFYAHASFRLEGDGLTVITDPFTPAISHFDPINEPADIVLMSSATDDFHCDASHVTGSPEVVNTLVLPPEGITVKGLAVKSFPATESLIFDYQSAYGRDPDANALYHFTLGGLRFLHMGDIGTAIPQGHIDVLKGQVDVLLALTGEHATIGLDDLDDAIAQIGPRAVIPMHYYSPKEIGRAHV
;
A
#
# COMPACT_ATOMS: atom_id res chain seq x y z
N MET A 1 5.74 -17.09 8.77
CA MET A 1 5.56 -15.84 8.02
C MET A 1 6.65 -15.66 7.01
N LYS A 2 6.34 -15.41 5.74
CA LYS A 2 7.31 -15.07 4.69
C LYS A 2 6.87 -13.76 4.04
N ILE A 3 7.83 -12.87 3.80
CA ILE A 3 7.62 -11.58 3.13
C ILE A 3 8.51 -11.56 1.90
N THR A 4 7.94 -11.32 0.74
CA THR A 4 8.67 -11.16 -0.53
C THR A 4 8.30 -9.79 -1.09
N PHE A 5 9.29 -8.95 -1.37
CA PHE A 5 9.11 -7.68 -2.06
C PHE A 5 9.21 -7.92 -3.57
N TYR A 6 8.22 -7.49 -4.33
CA TYR A 6 8.26 -7.57 -5.77
C TYR A 6 8.87 -6.31 -6.37
N ALA A 7 8.20 -5.20 -6.19
CA ALA A 7 8.63 -3.88 -6.64
C ALA A 7 7.60 -2.84 -6.18
N HIS A 8 7.97 -1.55 -6.26
CA HIS A 8 7.08 -0.43 -6.01
C HIS A 8 6.49 -0.48 -4.60
N ALA A 9 5.18 -0.68 -4.47
CA ALA A 9 4.48 -0.92 -3.20
C ALA A 9 4.00 -2.37 -3.04
N SER A 10 4.42 -3.27 -3.95
CA SER A 10 3.90 -4.62 -4.00
C SER A 10 4.72 -5.62 -3.21
N PHE A 11 4.04 -6.32 -2.30
CA PHE A 11 4.58 -7.43 -1.51
C PHE A 11 3.72 -8.68 -1.66
N ARG A 12 4.34 -9.84 -1.51
CA ARG A 12 3.70 -11.11 -1.23
C ARG A 12 3.96 -11.50 0.21
N LEU A 13 2.90 -11.73 0.95
CA LEU A 13 2.91 -12.06 2.37
C LEU A 13 2.26 -13.43 2.57
N GLU A 14 2.97 -14.39 3.20
CA GLU A 14 2.50 -15.75 3.41
C GLU A 14 2.47 -16.06 4.91
N GLY A 15 1.29 -16.34 5.44
CA GLY A 15 1.07 -16.67 6.86
C GLY A 15 -0.32 -17.23 7.10
N ASP A 16 -0.50 -17.98 8.18
CA ASP A 16 -1.79 -18.57 8.60
C ASP A 16 -2.51 -19.38 7.50
N GLY A 17 -1.74 -19.92 6.55
CA GLY A 17 -2.29 -20.65 5.40
C GLY A 17 -2.85 -19.76 4.29
N LEU A 18 -2.68 -18.45 4.39
CA LEU A 18 -3.09 -17.46 3.39
C LEU A 18 -1.89 -16.87 2.66
N THR A 19 -2.11 -16.49 1.41
CA THR A 19 -1.21 -15.67 0.60
C THR A 19 -1.92 -14.37 0.26
N VAL A 20 -1.32 -13.25 0.67
CA VAL A 20 -1.81 -11.90 0.41
C VAL A 20 -0.81 -11.18 -0.50
N ILE A 21 -1.29 -10.54 -1.56
CA ILE A 21 -0.49 -9.61 -2.38
C ILE A 21 -1.03 -8.20 -2.15
N THR A 22 -0.11 -7.25 -1.91
CA THR A 22 -0.43 -5.83 -1.71
C THR A 22 -0.11 -5.03 -2.95
N ASP A 23 -0.93 -4.05 -3.27
CA ASP A 23 -0.76 -3.03 -4.32
C ASP A 23 0.02 -3.53 -5.55
N PRO A 24 -0.53 -4.52 -6.30
CA PRO A 24 0.14 -5.03 -7.47
C PRO A 24 0.27 -3.94 -8.54
N PHE A 25 1.50 -3.69 -8.95
CA PHE A 25 1.84 -2.66 -9.94
C PHE A 25 1.29 -2.98 -11.33
N THR A 26 1.11 -1.96 -12.17
CA THR A 26 0.71 -2.12 -13.57
C THR A 26 1.96 -2.37 -14.45
N PRO A 27 2.18 -3.59 -14.98
CA PRO A 27 3.41 -3.93 -15.71
C PRO A 27 3.67 -3.03 -16.93
N ALA A 28 2.61 -2.63 -17.63
CA ALA A 28 2.71 -1.78 -18.83
C ALA A 28 3.27 -0.37 -18.51
N ILE A 29 3.09 0.12 -17.28
CA ILE A 29 3.51 1.45 -16.85
C ILE A 29 4.83 1.35 -16.08
N SER A 30 4.91 0.46 -15.12
CA SER A 30 6.08 0.29 -14.24
C SER A 30 7.28 -0.39 -14.92
N HIS A 31 7.04 -1.11 -16.03
CA HIS A 31 8.06 -1.93 -16.72
C HIS A 31 8.66 -3.08 -15.89
N PHE A 32 8.04 -3.43 -14.78
CA PHE A 32 8.35 -4.67 -14.07
C PHE A 32 7.68 -5.86 -14.74
N ASP A 33 8.27 -7.03 -14.56
CA ASP A 33 7.69 -8.27 -15.06
C ASP A 33 6.40 -8.59 -14.29
N PRO A 34 5.34 -9.09 -14.95
CA PRO A 34 4.11 -9.48 -14.27
C PRO A 34 4.36 -10.48 -13.14
N ILE A 35 3.64 -10.35 -12.03
CA ILE A 35 3.81 -11.23 -10.85
C ILE A 35 3.55 -12.70 -11.22
N ASN A 36 2.46 -13.01 -11.94
CA ASN A 36 2.09 -14.36 -12.40
C ASN A 36 2.12 -15.44 -11.31
N GLU A 37 1.96 -15.06 -10.05
CA GLU A 37 1.92 -15.97 -8.90
C GLU A 37 0.51 -16.01 -8.29
N PRO A 38 0.12 -17.14 -7.67
CA PRO A 38 -1.21 -17.24 -7.07
C PRO A 38 -1.26 -16.50 -5.73
N ALA A 39 -2.43 -15.91 -5.45
CA ALA A 39 -2.77 -15.37 -4.16
C ALA A 39 -4.20 -15.76 -3.76
N ASP A 40 -4.48 -15.71 -2.46
CA ASP A 40 -5.82 -15.84 -1.91
C ASP A 40 -6.53 -14.49 -1.87
N ILE A 41 -5.79 -13.43 -1.56
CA ILE A 41 -6.29 -12.07 -1.38
C ILE A 41 -5.33 -11.09 -2.07
N VAL A 42 -5.89 -10.09 -2.74
CA VAL A 42 -5.16 -8.88 -3.18
C VAL A 42 -5.76 -7.70 -2.42
N LEU A 43 -4.91 -6.96 -1.72
CA LEU A 43 -5.27 -5.69 -1.08
C LEU A 43 -4.71 -4.54 -1.91
N MET A 44 -5.55 -3.56 -2.22
CA MET A 44 -5.17 -2.37 -2.99
C MET A 44 -5.52 -1.11 -2.22
N SER A 45 -4.61 -0.16 -2.14
CA SER A 45 -4.79 1.14 -1.49
C SER A 45 -5.77 2.06 -2.24
N SER A 46 -5.97 1.82 -3.52
CA SER A 46 -6.90 2.49 -4.42
C SER A 46 -7.33 1.50 -5.53
N ALA A 47 -8.43 1.75 -6.23
CA ALA A 47 -8.81 1.00 -7.42
C ALA A 47 -8.65 1.83 -8.71
N THR A 48 -8.21 3.07 -8.59
CA THR A 48 -8.08 4.02 -9.70
C THR A 48 -6.66 4.52 -9.92
N ASP A 49 -5.73 4.11 -9.08
CA ASP A 49 -4.32 4.38 -9.26
C ASP A 49 -3.75 3.52 -10.39
N ASP A 50 -3.24 4.16 -11.43
CA ASP A 50 -2.70 3.46 -12.60
C ASP A 50 -1.41 2.69 -12.31
N PHE A 51 -0.71 3.00 -11.22
CA PHE A 51 0.57 2.37 -10.86
C PHE A 51 0.43 1.19 -9.90
N HIS A 52 -0.57 1.19 -9.01
CA HIS A 52 -0.64 0.32 -7.82
C HIS A 52 -1.89 -0.57 -7.73
N CYS A 53 -2.72 -0.64 -8.75
CA CYS A 53 -4.00 -1.35 -8.62
C CYS A 53 -4.31 -2.33 -9.75
N ASP A 54 -3.30 -2.94 -10.37
CA ASP A 54 -3.51 -3.96 -11.41
C ASP A 54 -3.42 -5.38 -10.85
N ALA A 55 -4.53 -5.93 -10.40
CA ALA A 55 -4.61 -7.32 -9.95
C ALA A 55 -4.69 -8.34 -11.11
N SER A 56 -4.76 -7.92 -12.37
CA SER A 56 -5.04 -8.78 -13.53
C SER A 56 -3.96 -9.84 -13.78
N HIS A 57 -2.73 -9.58 -13.35
CA HIS A 57 -1.60 -10.48 -13.50
C HIS A 57 -1.31 -11.33 -12.25
N VAL A 58 -2.14 -11.23 -11.21
CA VAL A 58 -2.11 -12.14 -10.06
C VAL A 58 -2.99 -13.35 -10.37
N THR A 59 -2.46 -14.55 -10.20
CA THR A 59 -3.18 -15.79 -10.51
C THR A 59 -3.87 -16.39 -9.29
N GLY A 60 -4.57 -17.54 -9.45
CA GLY A 60 -5.22 -18.22 -8.34
C GLY A 60 -6.63 -17.72 -8.01
N SER A 61 -7.18 -16.78 -8.79
CA SER A 61 -8.50 -16.17 -8.56
C SER A 61 -8.63 -15.53 -7.17
N PRO A 62 -7.77 -14.58 -6.81
CA PRO A 62 -7.79 -13.93 -5.51
C PRO A 62 -9.08 -13.14 -5.29
N GLU A 63 -9.46 -12.97 -4.02
CA GLU A 63 -10.43 -11.96 -3.65
C GLU A 63 -9.74 -10.59 -3.63
N VAL A 64 -10.19 -9.69 -4.52
CA VAL A 64 -9.58 -8.36 -4.69
C VAL A 64 -10.34 -7.35 -3.85
N VAL A 65 -9.63 -6.66 -2.97
CA VAL A 65 -10.18 -5.68 -2.03
C VAL A 65 -9.59 -4.30 -2.30
N ASN A 66 -10.45 -3.36 -2.67
CA ASN A 66 -10.10 -1.94 -2.65
C ASN A 66 -10.25 -1.42 -1.22
N THR A 67 -9.14 -1.18 -0.54
CA THR A 67 -9.15 -0.78 0.87
C THR A 67 -9.64 0.65 1.08
N LEU A 68 -9.55 1.52 0.07
CA LEU A 68 -10.00 2.91 0.15
C LEU A 68 -11.50 3.05 0.48
N VAL A 69 -12.31 2.11 0.00
CA VAL A 69 -13.77 2.17 0.13
C VAL A 69 -14.33 1.27 1.25
N LEU A 70 -13.46 0.79 2.15
CA LEU A 70 -13.90 -0.03 3.27
C LEU A 70 -14.72 0.79 4.27
N PRO A 71 -15.70 0.16 4.95
CA PRO A 71 -16.40 0.80 6.05
C PRO A 71 -15.43 1.11 7.21
N PRO A 72 -15.72 2.12 8.06
CA PRO A 72 -14.82 2.53 9.16
C PRO A 72 -14.44 1.42 10.13
N GLU A 73 -15.33 0.44 10.32
CA GLU A 73 -15.08 -0.75 11.15
C GLU A 73 -14.14 -1.77 10.49
N GLY A 74 -13.89 -1.64 9.18
CA GLY A 74 -13.16 -2.60 8.38
C GLY A 74 -14.01 -3.78 7.93
N ILE A 75 -13.34 -4.77 7.35
CA ILE A 75 -13.97 -6.03 6.88
C ILE A 75 -13.17 -7.24 7.33
N THR A 76 -13.76 -8.41 7.15
CA THR A 76 -13.03 -9.69 7.23
C THR A 76 -13.19 -10.41 5.90
N VAL A 77 -12.07 -10.72 5.25
CA VAL A 77 -12.00 -11.43 3.97
C VAL A 77 -11.19 -12.71 4.14
N LYS A 78 -11.76 -13.88 3.83
CA LYS A 78 -11.13 -15.20 4.04
C LYS A 78 -10.49 -15.37 5.45
N GLY A 79 -11.08 -14.76 6.47
CA GLY A 79 -10.57 -14.79 7.85
C GLY A 79 -9.50 -13.72 8.16
N LEU A 80 -9.03 -12.97 7.17
CA LEU A 80 -8.14 -11.82 7.37
C LEU A 80 -8.96 -10.57 7.70
N ALA A 81 -8.76 -10.01 8.90
CA ALA A 81 -9.33 -8.71 9.26
C ALA A 81 -8.50 -7.57 8.64
N VAL A 82 -9.17 -6.67 7.91
CA VAL A 82 -8.56 -5.53 7.23
C VAL A 82 -9.28 -4.26 7.63
N LYS A 83 -8.53 -3.23 8.01
CA LYS A 83 -9.02 -1.90 8.33
C LYS A 83 -8.31 -0.85 7.51
N SER A 84 -9.05 0.14 7.02
CA SER A 84 -8.55 1.22 6.19
C SER A 84 -8.45 2.53 6.95
N PHE A 85 -7.51 3.37 6.52
CA PHE A 85 -7.26 4.73 6.99
C PHE A 85 -7.09 5.63 5.78
N PRO A 86 -8.17 6.21 5.24
CA PRO A 86 -8.12 7.08 4.07
C PRO A 86 -7.19 8.28 4.30
N ALA A 87 -6.42 8.63 3.29
CA ALA A 87 -5.45 9.71 3.33
C ALA A 87 -5.32 10.36 1.95
N THR A 88 -4.53 11.42 1.86
CA THR A 88 -4.31 12.19 0.62
C THR A 88 -3.10 11.65 -0.15
N GLU A 89 -3.28 11.39 -1.44
CA GLU A 89 -2.21 10.95 -2.34
C GLU A 89 -1.32 12.13 -2.76
N SER A 90 -1.91 13.25 -3.21
CA SER A 90 -1.14 14.43 -3.60
C SER A 90 -1.96 15.71 -3.46
N LEU A 91 -1.29 16.80 -3.05
CA LEU A 91 -1.87 18.15 -3.01
C LEU A 91 -1.50 19.01 -4.22
N ILE A 92 -0.55 18.57 -5.03
CA ILE A 92 0.06 19.39 -6.09
C ILE A 92 -0.17 18.86 -7.50
N PHE A 93 -0.52 17.59 -7.65
CA PHE A 93 -0.79 17.00 -8.95
C PHE A 93 -2.30 16.94 -9.23
N ASP A 94 -2.72 17.44 -10.38
CA ASP A 94 -4.13 17.44 -10.78
C ASP A 94 -4.49 16.12 -11.49
N TYR A 95 -4.72 15.08 -10.70
CA TYR A 95 -5.14 13.78 -11.22
C TYR A 95 -6.50 13.81 -11.91
N GLN A 96 -7.41 14.72 -11.48
CA GLN A 96 -8.72 14.85 -12.09
C GLN A 96 -8.62 15.27 -13.54
N SER A 97 -7.80 16.26 -13.86
CA SER A 97 -7.57 16.71 -15.25
C SER A 97 -6.73 15.72 -16.04
N ALA A 98 -5.74 15.07 -15.41
CA ALA A 98 -4.83 14.16 -16.10
C ALA A 98 -5.45 12.77 -16.35
N TYR A 99 -6.20 12.24 -15.38
CA TYR A 99 -6.67 10.85 -15.40
C TYR A 99 -8.17 10.68 -15.14
N GLY A 100 -8.90 11.76 -14.83
CA GLY A 100 -10.35 11.71 -14.56
C GLY A 100 -10.72 11.01 -13.25
N ARG A 101 -9.77 10.85 -12.31
CA ARG A 101 -9.98 10.23 -11.00
C ARG A 101 -9.94 11.25 -9.87
N ASP A 102 -10.45 10.88 -8.71
CA ASP A 102 -10.31 11.68 -7.49
C ASP A 102 -8.83 11.76 -7.10
N PRO A 103 -8.22 12.94 -7.12
CA PRO A 103 -6.79 13.08 -6.96
C PRO A 103 -6.27 12.77 -5.57
N ASP A 104 -7.14 12.84 -4.57
CA ASP A 104 -6.72 12.81 -3.18
C ASP A 104 -6.98 11.46 -2.49
N ALA A 105 -7.52 10.50 -3.23
CA ALA A 105 -8.04 9.29 -2.64
C ALA A 105 -7.04 8.14 -2.67
N ASN A 106 -6.36 7.92 -1.56
CA ASN A 106 -5.54 6.75 -1.27
C ASN A 106 -5.80 6.27 0.15
N ALA A 107 -5.31 5.12 0.54
CA ALA A 107 -5.48 4.60 1.89
C ALA A 107 -4.25 3.88 2.42
N LEU A 108 -3.92 4.16 3.68
CA LEU A 108 -3.18 3.20 4.47
C LEU A 108 -4.13 2.07 4.85
N TYR A 109 -3.62 0.85 4.99
CA TYR A 109 -4.43 -0.26 5.48
C TYR A 109 -3.67 -1.16 6.44
N HIS A 110 -4.38 -1.58 7.47
CA HIS A 110 -3.89 -2.37 8.57
C HIS A 110 -4.55 -3.75 8.56
N PHE A 111 -3.74 -4.80 8.75
CA PHE A 111 -4.21 -6.19 8.82
C PHE A 111 -3.27 -7.04 9.68
N THR A 112 -3.76 -8.20 10.13
CA THR A 112 -2.95 -9.14 10.91
C THR A 112 -2.79 -10.44 10.13
N LEU A 113 -1.54 -10.87 9.91
CA LEU A 113 -1.21 -12.10 9.20
C LEU A 113 0.01 -12.76 9.85
N GLY A 114 -0.04 -14.07 10.09
CA GLY A 114 1.07 -14.80 10.71
C GLY A 114 1.40 -14.31 12.12
N GLY A 115 0.40 -13.81 12.85
CA GLY A 115 0.57 -13.24 14.19
C GLY A 115 1.25 -11.87 14.22
N LEU A 116 1.51 -11.23 13.07
CA LEU A 116 2.08 -9.90 12.96
C LEU A 116 1.04 -8.90 12.44
N ARG A 117 1.03 -7.70 13.03
CA ARG A 117 0.19 -6.57 12.64
C ARG A 117 0.94 -5.72 11.64
N PHE A 118 0.44 -5.68 10.40
CA PHE A 118 1.01 -4.91 9.30
C PHE A 118 0.26 -3.59 9.13
N LEU A 119 1.01 -2.54 8.82
CA LEU A 119 0.48 -1.32 8.22
C LEU A 119 1.16 -1.12 6.88
N HIS A 120 0.37 -1.07 5.82
CA HIS A 120 0.83 -0.67 4.50
C HIS A 120 0.45 0.79 4.26
N MET A 121 1.38 1.60 3.79
CA MET A 121 1.16 3.04 3.64
C MET A 121 0.44 3.42 2.33
N GLY A 122 0.09 2.44 1.48
CA GLY A 122 -0.48 2.74 0.17
C GLY A 122 0.48 3.55 -0.69
N ASP A 123 -0.04 4.63 -1.30
CA ASP A 123 0.73 5.64 -2.03
C ASP A 123 0.36 7.06 -1.55
N ILE A 124 0.40 7.27 -0.23
CA ILE A 124 0.08 8.58 0.34
C ILE A 124 1.20 9.59 0.07
N GLY A 125 0.82 10.81 -0.28
CA GLY A 125 1.76 11.91 -0.59
C GLY A 125 1.81 13.01 0.45
N THR A 126 1.11 12.87 1.58
CA THR A 126 1.06 13.85 2.67
C THR A 126 1.25 13.18 4.02
N ALA A 127 1.50 14.00 5.06
CA ALA A 127 1.58 13.51 6.43
C ALA A 127 0.31 12.73 6.84
N ILE A 128 0.50 11.65 7.59
CA ILE A 128 -0.63 10.85 8.10
C ILE A 128 -1.45 11.70 9.08
N PRO A 129 -2.78 11.80 8.89
CA PRO A 129 -3.63 12.54 9.83
C PRO A 129 -3.45 12.07 11.28
N GLN A 130 -3.32 13.01 12.23
CA GLN A 130 -3.06 12.70 13.63
C GLN A 130 -4.07 11.71 14.23
N GLY A 131 -5.35 11.82 13.85
CA GLY A 131 -6.38 10.87 14.31
C GLY A 131 -6.13 9.42 13.87
N HIS A 132 -5.45 9.21 12.74
CA HIS A 132 -5.03 7.87 12.30
C HIS A 132 -3.81 7.39 13.09
N ILE A 133 -2.83 8.28 13.31
CA ILE A 133 -1.66 7.99 14.15
C ILE A 133 -2.09 7.56 15.55
N ASP A 134 -3.03 8.28 16.17
CA ASP A 134 -3.52 7.98 17.53
C ASP A 134 -4.13 6.57 17.63
N VAL A 135 -4.83 6.12 16.58
CA VAL A 135 -5.39 4.76 16.51
C VAL A 135 -4.32 3.71 16.25
N LEU A 136 -3.30 4.04 15.44
CA LEU A 136 -2.25 3.11 15.01
C LEU A 136 -1.12 2.96 16.05
N LYS A 137 -1.00 3.89 16.98
CA LYS A 137 0.05 3.91 18.01
C LYS A 137 0.09 2.61 18.81
N GLY A 138 1.23 1.91 18.75
CA GLY A 138 1.44 0.62 19.41
C GLY A 138 0.64 -0.54 18.81
N GLN A 139 -0.03 -0.34 17.67
CA GLN A 139 -0.83 -1.36 16.97
C GLN A 139 -0.13 -1.94 15.75
N VAL A 140 1.09 -1.52 15.45
CA VAL A 140 1.82 -1.93 14.25
C VAL A 140 3.10 -2.67 14.65
N ASP A 141 3.26 -3.90 14.17
CA ASP A 141 4.50 -4.65 14.31
C ASP A 141 5.42 -4.39 13.11
N VAL A 142 4.85 -4.36 11.90
CA VAL A 142 5.59 -4.14 10.65
C VAL A 142 4.95 -3.02 9.86
N LEU A 143 5.72 -1.97 9.59
CA LEU A 143 5.34 -0.88 8.69
C LEU A 143 5.99 -1.09 7.33
N LEU A 144 5.16 -1.17 6.26
CA LEU A 144 5.59 -1.12 4.87
C LEU A 144 5.57 0.35 4.45
N ALA A 145 6.76 0.98 4.41
CA ALA A 145 6.91 2.43 4.44
C ALA A 145 7.34 3.01 3.09
N LEU A 146 6.66 4.06 2.65
CA LEU A 146 7.03 4.83 1.46
C LEU A 146 8.32 5.63 1.72
N THR A 147 9.39 5.34 1.00
CA THR A 147 10.70 5.99 1.21
C THR A 147 11.25 6.68 -0.04
N GLY A 148 10.43 6.83 -1.08
CA GLY A 148 10.84 7.40 -2.35
C GLY A 148 10.92 8.94 -2.35
N GLU A 149 10.22 9.61 -1.45
CA GLU A 149 10.14 11.08 -1.31
C GLU A 149 9.58 11.83 -2.54
N HIS A 150 9.50 11.19 -3.68
CA HIS A 150 8.95 11.78 -4.89
C HIS A 150 7.51 11.32 -5.11
N ALA A 151 6.59 12.27 -5.18
CA ALA A 151 5.14 12.04 -5.26
C ALA A 151 4.58 11.16 -4.11
N THR A 152 5.33 11.01 -3.02
CA THR A 152 4.95 10.29 -1.81
C THR A 152 5.22 11.16 -0.58
N ILE A 153 4.85 10.68 0.60
CA ILE A 153 5.11 11.36 1.87
C ILE A 153 6.57 11.80 2.01
N GLY A 154 6.81 13.02 2.51
CA GLY A 154 8.15 13.51 2.82
C GLY A 154 8.83 12.69 3.92
N LEU A 155 10.16 12.58 3.87
CA LEU A 155 10.92 11.76 4.83
C LEU A 155 10.80 12.28 6.27
N ASP A 156 10.71 13.60 6.48
CA ASP A 156 10.53 14.18 7.82
C ASP A 156 9.16 13.77 8.40
N ASP A 157 8.08 13.82 7.60
CA ASP A 157 6.75 13.38 8.01
C ASP A 157 6.69 11.87 8.24
N LEU A 158 7.45 11.10 7.45
CA LEU A 158 7.59 9.66 7.65
C LEU A 158 8.30 9.33 8.97
N ASP A 159 9.40 10.01 9.27
CA ASP A 159 10.15 9.82 10.51
C ASP A 159 9.28 10.15 11.73
N ASP A 160 8.51 11.24 11.65
CA ASP A 160 7.56 11.63 12.70
C ASP A 160 6.47 10.57 12.88
N ALA A 161 5.93 10.03 11.79
CA ALA A 161 4.94 8.95 11.84
C ALA A 161 5.50 7.67 12.46
N ILE A 162 6.71 7.26 12.07
CA ILE A 162 7.41 6.09 12.64
C ILE A 162 7.61 6.28 14.14
N ALA A 163 8.09 7.46 14.56
CA ALA A 163 8.33 7.75 15.97
C ALA A 163 7.04 7.69 16.81
N GLN A 164 5.92 8.14 16.28
CA GLN A 164 4.64 8.18 16.98
C GLN A 164 3.91 6.82 16.97
N ILE A 165 3.90 6.12 15.85
CA ILE A 165 3.25 4.79 15.70
C ILE A 165 4.02 3.74 16.47
N GLY A 166 5.36 3.79 16.42
CA GLY A 166 6.25 2.87 17.13
C GLY A 166 6.25 1.44 16.58
N PRO A 167 6.37 1.21 15.26
CA PRO A 167 6.46 -0.13 14.71
C PRO A 167 7.73 -0.84 15.18
N ARG A 168 7.70 -2.17 15.27
CA ARG A 168 8.87 -2.98 15.63
C ARG A 168 9.85 -3.17 14.48
N ALA A 169 9.36 -3.11 13.26
CA ALA A 169 10.13 -3.19 12.04
C ALA A 169 9.56 -2.24 10.98
N VAL A 170 10.44 -1.64 10.18
CA VAL A 170 10.09 -0.83 9.02
C VAL A 170 10.72 -1.49 7.79
N ILE A 171 9.92 -1.76 6.78
CA ILE A 171 10.37 -2.28 5.49
C ILE A 171 10.15 -1.19 4.45
N PRO A 172 11.21 -0.65 3.84
CA PRO A 172 11.08 0.41 2.84
C PRO A 172 10.47 -0.12 1.55
N MET A 173 9.63 0.68 0.92
CA MET A 173 9.05 0.44 -0.39
C MET A 173 9.00 1.74 -1.20
N HIS A 174 8.62 1.65 -2.48
CA HIS A 174 8.47 2.79 -3.39
C HIS A 174 9.74 3.66 -3.46
N TYR A 175 10.90 3.02 -3.34
CA TYR A 175 12.18 3.70 -3.48
C TYR A 175 12.71 3.54 -4.90
N TYR A 176 13.63 4.44 -5.24
CA TYR A 176 14.28 4.48 -6.52
C TYR A 176 14.71 3.11 -7.07
N SER A 177 14.33 2.84 -8.29
CA SER A 177 14.76 1.70 -9.09
C SER A 177 15.22 2.16 -10.48
N PRO A 178 16.27 1.58 -11.09
CA PRO A 178 16.67 1.92 -12.45
C PRO A 178 15.57 1.68 -13.50
N LYS A 179 14.59 0.82 -13.23
CA LYS A 179 13.44 0.58 -14.12
C LYS A 179 12.41 1.72 -14.04
N GLU A 180 12.33 2.41 -12.93
CA GLU A 180 11.39 3.51 -12.68
C GLU A 180 11.92 4.88 -13.10
N ILE A 181 13.25 5.01 -13.26
CA ILE A 181 13.84 6.26 -13.78
C ILE A 181 13.32 6.53 -15.18
N GLY A 182 12.56 7.55 -15.33
CA GLY A 182 12.23 8.12 -16.62
C GLY A 182 10.74 8.20 -16.89
N ARG A 183 9.88 7.74 -15.98
CA ARG A 183 8.43 7.87 -16.13
C ARG A 183 7.67 8.32 -14.90
N ALA A 184 8.13 8.04 -13.68
CA ALA A 184 7.50 8.55 -12.46
C ALA A 184 7.88 10.00 -12.14
N HIS A 185 8.71 10.63 -12.95
CA HIS A 185 9.35 11.91 -12.63
C HIS A 185 9.32 12.93 -13.78
N VAL A 186 8.39 12.80 -14.72
CA VAL A 186 8.22 13.81 -15.79
C VAL A 186 6.93 14.56 -15.63
#